data_b0c25d744beff7dc6bd865457515f414
#
_entry.id   b0c25d744beff7dc6bd865457515f414
#
_cell.length_a   1.000
_cell.length_b   1.000
_cell.length_c   1.000
_cell.angle_alpha   90.00
_cell.angle_beta   90.00
_cell.angle_gamma   90.00
#
_symmetry.space_group_name_H-M   'P 1'
#
loop_
_entity.id
_entity.type
_entity.pdbx_description
1 polymer ?
#
loop_
_entity_poly.entity_id
_entity_poly.type
_entity_poly.pdbx_seq_one_letter_code
_entity_poly.pdbx_strand_id
1 'polypeptide(L)'
;MRVAIIGATGFVGSAILKELANRNHSIKAISRSIGNESDQKNVVNVAVDVNNVAALSADLKGADVVISAFNPGWTNPSIYEDFLKGAKNIQEAVKLAGVKRFIVIGGAGSLYLDEQTRVIDSPSFPEEIKPGAQAALEYLEILNDENQLDWEFFSPAIEMHQGTSGTRTGNYKLGLDHPVVNNEGRSILSVEDVAVVIADEVEKQNFTRRRFTAGY
;
A
#
# COMPACT_ATOMS: atom_id res chain seq x y z
N MET A 1 7.53 -11.69 -12.20
CA MET A 1 6.91 -12.27 -10.98
C MET A 1 5.39 -12.29 -11.15
N ARG A 2 4.72 -13.14 -10.39
CA ARG A 2 3.24 -13.17 -10.26
C ARG A 2 2.86 -12.29 -9.07
N VAL A 3 2.20 -11.18 -9.32
CA VAL A 3 1.84 -10.18 -8.31
C VAL A 3 0.32 -10.13 -8.16
N ALA A 4 -0.17 -10.20 -6.93
CA ALA A 4 -1.57 -9.93 -6.65
C ALA A 4 -1.70 -8.54 -6.00
N ILE A 5 -2.57 -7.68 -6.54
CA ILE A 5 -2.80 -6.33 -6.04
C ILE A 5 -4.23 -6.24 -5.55
N ILE A 6 -4.43 -6.02 -4.25
CA ILE A 6 -5.72 -5.78 -3.64
C ILE A 6 -5.96 -4.28 -3.56
N GLY A 7 -7.13 -3.82 -3.98
CA GLY A 7 -7.42 -2.40 -4.16
C GLY A 7 -6.88 -1.84 -5.48
N ALA A 8 -6.74 -2.68 -6.50
CA ALA A 8 -6.14 -2.36 -7.80
C ALA A 8 -6.84 -1.22 -8.58
N THR A 9 -8.09 -0.89 -8.25
CA THR A 9 -8.85 0.20 -8.89
C THR A 9 -8.74 1.54 -8.15
N GLY A 10 -8.11 1.54 -6.97
CA GLY A 10 -7.90 2.75 -6.17
C GLY A 10 -6.78 3.65 -6.71
N PHE A 11 -6.65 4.85 -6.14
CA PHE A 11 -5.65 5.85 -6.56
C PHE A 11 -4.23 5.30 -6.60
N VAL A 12 -3.77 4.68 -5.51
CA VAL A 12 -2.42 4.11 -5.43
C VAL A 12 -2.35 2.77 -6.16
N GLY A 13 -3.35 1.89 -5.95
CA GLY A 13 -3.35 0.55 -6.54
C GLY A 13 -3.33 0.55 -8.07
N SER A 14 -4.04 1.48 -8.71
CA SER A 14 -4.05 1.60 -10.18
C SER A 14 -2.71 2.08 -10.74
N ALA A 15 -2.01 2.98 -10.04
CA ALA A 15 -0.67 3.41 -10.42
C ALA A 15 0.34 2.25 -10.31
N ILE A 16 0.31 1.49 -9.19
CA ILE A 16 1.16 0.31 -9.00
C ILE A 16 0.87 -0.75 -10.07
N LEU A 17 -0.41 -1.02 -10.37
CA LEU A 17 -0.81 -1.94 -11.42
C LEU A 17 -0.19 -1.55 -12.76
N LYS A 18 -0.33 -0.28 -13.15
CA LYS A 18 0.21 0.23 -14.42
C LYS A 18 1.73 0.08 -14.50
N GLU A 19 2.45 0.45 -13.45
CA GLU A 19 3.91 0.35 -13.41
C GLU A 19 4.40 -1.10 -13.51
N LEU A 20 3.82 -2.01 -12.70
CA LEU A 20 4.18 -3.43 -12.72
C LEU A 20 3.83 -4.12 -14.04
N ALA A 21 2.70 -3.75 -14.65
CA ALA A 21 2.31 -4.28 -15.95
C ALA A 21 3.27 -3.82 -17.06
N ASN A 22 3.72 -2.56 -17.03
CA ASN A 22 4.73 -2.04 -17.94
C ASN A 22 6.10 -2.72 -17.77
N ARG A 23 6.39 -3.22 -16.57
CA ARG A 23 7.59 -4.04 -16.28
C ARG A 23 7.40 -5.53 -16.60
N ASN A 24 6.31 -5.90 -17.27
CA ASN A 24 5.99 -7.27 -17.69
C ASN A 24 5.81 -8.28 -16.53
N HIS A 25 5.38 -7.83 -15.36
CA HIS A 25 4.92 -8.74 -14.30
C HIS A 25 3.55 -9.32 -14.68
N SER A 26 3.27 -10.56 -14.26
CA SER A 26 1.93 -11.16 -14.36
C SER A 26 1.09 -10.71 -13.17
N ILE A 27 -0.02 -10.02 -13.41
CA ILE A 27 -0.77 -9.34 -12.36
C ILE A 27 -2.18 -9.92 -12.24
N LYS A 28 -2.56 -10.21 -10.99
CA LYS A 28 -3.95 -10.40 -10.61
C LYS A 28 -4.44 -9.14 -9.89
N ALA A 29 -5.28 -8.37 -10.57
CA ALA A 29 -5.84 -7.11 -10.09
C ALA A 29 -7.16 -7.39 -9.34
N ILE A 30 -7.13 -7.29 -8.01
CA ILE A 30 -8.25 -7.66 -7.14
C ILE A 30 -8.96 -6.41 -6.63
N SER A 31 -10.28 -6.36 -6.81
CA SER A 31 -11.15 -5.29 -6.32
C SER A 31 -12.57 -5.82 -6.05
N ARG A 32 -13.42 -5.03 -5.40
CA ARG A 32 -14.82 -5.43 -5.11
C ARG A 32 -15.67 -5.60 -6.35
N SER A 33 -15.35 -4.86 -7.40
CA SER A 33 -16.03 -4.94 -8.70
C SER A 33 -14.97 -5.04 -9.79
N ILE A 34 -15.28 -5.77 -10.84
CA ILE A 34 -14.43 -5.78 -12.04
C ILE A 34 -14.48 -4.37 -12.63
N GLY A 35 -13.31 -3.71 -12.67
CA GLY A 35 -13.14 -2.48 -13.43
C GLY A 35 -13.24 -2.74 -14.93
N ASN A 36 -13.01 -1.70 -15.75
CA ASN A 36 -12.88 -1.91 -17.20
C ASN A 36 -11.81 -2.97 -17.47
N GLU A 37 -12.07 -3.84 -18.45
CA GLU A 37 -11.09 -4.83 -18.89
C GLU A 37 -9.77 -4.12 -19.19
N SER A 38 -8.69 -4.66 -18.66
CA SER A 38 -7.37 -4.16 -19.00
C SER A 38 -6.99 -4.67 -20.39
N ASP A 39 -6.61 -3.76 -21.28
CA ASP A 39 -6.06 -4.14 -22.60
C ASP A 39 -4.67 -4.81 -22.48
N GLN A 40 -4.12 -4.87 -21.27
CA GLN A 40 -2.81 -5.46 -21.00
C GLN A 40 -2.93 -6.97 -20.80
N LYS A 41 -2.29 -7.74 -21.68
CA LYS A 41 -2.35 -9.22 -21.72
C LYS A 41 -1.82 -9.91 -20.46
N ASN A 42 -1.03 -9.22 -19.65
CA ASN A 42 -0.43 -9.72 -18.41
C ASN A 42 -1.22 -9.34 -17.15
N VAL A 43 -2.43 -8.77 -17.30
CA VAL A 43 -3.32 -8.39 -16.20
C VAL A 43 -4.61 -9.18 -16.25
N VAL A 44 -4.97 -9.79 -15.13
CA VAL A 44 -6.25 -10.48 -14.93
C VAL A 44 -7.02 -9.77 -13.82
N ASN A 45 -8.22 -9.27 -14.15
CA ASN A 45 -9.10 -8.63 -13.16
C ASN A 45 -9.94 -9.67 -12.43
N VAL A 46 -10.01 -9.56 -11.10
CA VAL A 46 -10.77 -10.47 -10.22
C VAL A 46 -11.64 -9.66 -9.27
N ALA A 47 -12.94 -10.00 -9.21
CA ALA A 47 -13.87 -9.40 -8.27
C ALA A 47 -13.97 -10.23 -6.99
N VAL A 48 -13.41 -9.71 -5.89
CA VAL A 48 -13.49 -10.34 -4.57
C VAL A 48 -13.62 -9.27 -3.49
N ASP A 49 -14.55 -9.49 -2.57
CA ASP A 49 -14.64 -8.71 -1.33
C ASP A 49 -13.61 -9.22 -0.31
N VAL A 50 -12.82 -8.34 0.26
CA VAL A 50 -11.84 -8.67 1.30
C VAL A 50 -12.46 -9.29 2.57
N ASN A 51 -13.78 -9.12 2.75
CA ASN A 51 -14.52 -9.78 3.81
C ASN A 51 -14.77 -11.28 3.53
N ASN A 52 -14.61 -11.74 2.30
CA ASN A 52 -14.64 -13.15 1.96
C ASN A 52 -13.22 -13.74 1.93
N VAL A 53 -12.68 -13.99 3.12
CA VAL A 53 -11.31 -14.47 3.32
C VAL A 53 -11.01 -15.75 2.53
N ALA A 54 -11.97 -16.68 2.46
CA ALA A 54 -11.79 -17.95 1.75
C ALA A 54 -11.65 -17.74 0.23
N ALA A 55 -12.53 -16.92 -0.37
CA ALA A 55 -12.46 -16.59 -1.78
C ALA A 55 -11.17 -15.82 -2.10
N LEU A 56 -10.85 -14.80 -1.29
CA LEU A 56 -9.62 -14.03 -1.43
C LEU A 56 -8.39 -14.93 -1.36
N SER A 57 -8.30 -15.81 -0.37
CA SER A 57 -7.19 -16.77 -0.23
C SER A 57 -7.05 -17.66 -1.47
N ALA A 58 -8.17 -18.15 -2.03
CA ALA A 58 -8.14 -18.98 -3.24
C ALA A 58 -7.55 -18.21 -4.43
N ASP A 59 -7.91 -16.92 -4.56
CA ASP A 59 -7.39 -16.08 -5.65
C ASP A 59 -5.93 -15.64 -5.45
N LEU A 60 -5.45 -15.58 -4.21
CA LEU A 60 -4.06 -15.26 -3.91
C LEU A 60 -3.09 -16.42 -4.13
N LYS A 61 -3.59 -17.67 -4.22
CA LYS A 61 -2.72 -18.85 -4.41
C LYS A 61 -1.84 -18.72 -5.63
N GLY A 62 -0.57 -19.03 -5.42
CA GLY A 62 0.45 -19.00 -6.46
C GLY A 62 1.03 -17.64 -6.78
N ALA A 63 0.61 -16.57 -6.10
CA ALA A 63 1.31 -15.29 -6.17
C ALA A 63 2.70 -15.39 -5.51
N ASP A 64 3.67 -14.68 -6.06
CA ASP A 64 5.01 -14.55 -5.49
C ASP A 64 5.03 -13.44 -4.42
N VAL A 65 4.17 -12.41 -4.60
CA VAL A 65 3.97 -11.29 -3.67
C VAL A 65 2.53 -10.79 -3.74
N VAL A 66 1.99 -10.39 -2.59
CA VAL A 66 0.71 -9.71 -2.48
C VAL A 66 0.94 -8.26 -2.06
N ILE A 67 0.33 -7.33 -2.77
CA ILE A 67 0.32 -5.90 -2.45
C ILE A 67 -1.08 -5.52 -2.00
N SER A 68 -1.20 -4.95 -0.81
CA SER A 68 -2.44 -4.37 -0.31
C SER A 68 -2.41 -2.85 -0.43
N ALA A 69 -3.14 -2.33 -1.39
CA ALA A 69 -3.51 -0.91 -1.49
C ALA A 69 -4.98 -0.73 -1.08
N PHE A 70 -5.44 -1.56 -0.15
CA PHE A 70 -6.82 -1.53 0.34
C PHE A 70 -7.10 -0.26 1.14
N ASN A 71 -8.23 0.37 0.82
CA ASN A 71 -8.83 1.45 1.60
C ASN A 71 -10.36 1.34 1.45
N PRO A 72 -11.14 1.37 2.54
CA PRO A 72 -12.59 1.26 2.46
C PRO A 72 -13.27 2.52 1.91
N GLY A 73 -12.53 3.61 1.72
CA GLY A 73 -12.96 4.89 1.20
C GLY A 73 -12.84 6.02 2.24
N TRP A 74 -12.25 7.14 1.83
CA TRP A 74 -12.02 8.28 2.73
C TRP A 74 -13.30 8.97 3.22
N THR A 75 -14.42 8.77 2.51
CA THR A 75 -15.76 9.29 2.90
C THR A 75 -16.57 8.30 3.73
N ASN A 76 -16.00 7.11 4.04
CA ASN A 76 -16.67 6.11 4.86
C ASN A 76 -16.67 6.55 6.33
N PRO A 77 -17.83 6.74 6.97
CA PRO A 77 -17.90 7.17 8.38
C PRO A 77 -17.31 6.11 9.35
N SER A 78 -17.25 4.84 8.94
CA SER A 78 -16.67 3.73 9.70
C SER A 78 -15.29 3.34 9.18
N ILE A 79 -14.53 4.29 8.61
CA ILE A 79 -13.25 4.02 7.96
C ILE A 79 -12.25 3.31 8.89
N TYR A 80 -12.24 3.67 10.16
CA TYR A 80 -11.32 3.08 11.15
C TYR A 80 -11.58 1.59 11.33
N GLU A 81 -12.80 1.21 11.66
CA GLU A 81 -13.19 -0.18 11.89
C GLU A 81 -13.10 -1.03 10.62
N ASP A 82 -13.59 -0.48 9.51
CA ASP A 82 -13.62 -1.19 8.23
C ASP A 82 -12.22 -1.37 7.65
N PHE A 83 -11.31 -0.41 7.87
CA PHE A 83 -9.92 -0.57 7.47
C PHE A 83 -9.25 -1.68 8.27
N LEU A 84 -9.34 -1.66 9.60
CA LEU A 84 -8.70 -2.67 10.46
C LEU A 84 -9.26 -4.06 10.18
N LYS A 85 -10.57 -4.19 10.03
CA LYS A 85 -11.21 -5.46 9.68
C LYS A 85 -10.72 -5.98 8.33
N GLY A 86 -10.74 -5.13 7.30
CA GLY A 86 -10.32 -5.51 5.96
C GLY A 86 -8.83 -5.86 5.90
N ALA A 87 -7.97 -5.10 6.56
CA ALA A 87 -6.53 -5.35 6.61
C ALA A 87 -6.21 -6.69 7.31
N LYS A 88 -6.87 -6.99 8.43
CA LYS A 88 -6.73 -8.29 9.14
C LYS A 88 -7.22 -9.46 8.28
N ASN A 89 -8.35 -9.30 7.59
CA ASN A 89 -8.87 -10.31 6.67
C ASN A 89 -7.91 -10.59 5.51
N ILE A 90 -7.31 -9.53 4.94
CA ILE A 90 -6.31 -9.65 3.88
C ILE A 90 -5.08 -10.41 4.40
N GLN A 91 -4.55 -10.03 5.56
CA GLN A 91 -3.42 -10.71 6.18
C GLN A 91 -3.68 -12.20 6.37
N GLU A 92 -4.86 -12.55 6.88
CA GLU A 92 -5.27 -13.94 7.05
C GLU A 92 -5.38 -14.67 5.71
N ALA A 93 -5.99 -14.05 4.69
CA ALA A 93 -6.07 -14.63 3.35
C ALA A 93 -4.70 -14.88 2.73
N VAL A 94 -3.73 -13.97 2.93
CA VAL A 94 -2.34 -14.12 2.46
C VAL A 94 -1.68 -15.34 3.12
N LYS A 95 -1.84 -15.50 4.44
CA LYS A 95 -1.34 -16.67 5.19
C LYS A 95 -1.97 -17.97 4.70
N LEU A 96 -3.29 -18.01 4.56
CA LEU A 96 -4.02 -19.20 4.07
C LEU A 96 -3.67 -19.56 2.62
N ALA A 97 -3.32 -18.56 1.79
CA ALA A 97 -2.85 -18.78 0.41
C ALA A 97 -1.42 -19.36 0.35
N GLY A 98 -0.68 -19.33 1.46
CA GLY A 98 0.72 -19.75 1.54
C GLY A 98 1.71 -18.76 0.91
N VAL A 99 1.28 -17.51 0.66
CA VAL A 99 2.17 -16.46 0.15
C VAL A 99 2.94 -15.86 1.32
N LYS A 100 4.25 -15.69 1.16
CA LYS A 100 5.13 -15.16 2.22
C LYS A 100 5.31 -13.64 2.13
N ARG A 101 5.50 -13.10 0.92
CA ARG A 101 5.73 -11.66 0.74
C ARG A 101 4.44 -10.88 0.71
N PHE A 102 4.37 -9.89 1.58
CA PHE A 102 3.18 -9.06 1.76
C PHE A 102 3.56 -7.59 1.90
N ILE A 103 3.29 -6.78 0.88
CA ILE A 103 3.54 -5.33 0.88
C ILE A 103 2.23 -4.62 1.20
N VAL A 104 2.24 -3.77 2.22
CA VAL A 104 1.09 -2.97 2.64
C VAL A 104 1.36 -1.50 2.32
N ILE A 105 0.44 -0.87 1.61
CA ILE A 105 0.42 0.58 1.47
C ILE A 105 -0.28 1.17 2.68
N GLY A 106 0.48 1.81 3.52
CA GLY A 106 0.03 2.44 4.74
C GLY A 106 -0.24 3.93 4.60
N GLY A 107 0.06 4.69 5.65
CA GLY A 107 -0.15 6.13 5.72
C GLY A 107 1.07 6.89 6.27
N ALA A 108 1.27 8.12 5.81
CA ALA A 108 2.31 9.03 6.29
C ALA A 108 2.21 9.31 7.80
N GLY A 109 1.00 9.23 8.36
CA GLY A 109 0.74 9.47 9.79
C GLY A 109 1.57 8.61 10.74
N SER A 110 2.06 7.45 10.28
CA SER A 110 2.92 6.56 11.06
C SER A 110 4.37 7.00 11.16
N LEU A 111 4.84 7.92 10.31
CA LEU A 111 6.20 8.44 10.32
C LEU A 111 6.43 9.37 11.52
N TYR A 112 7.68 9.52 11.94
CA TYR A 112 8.09 10.39 13.05
C TYR A 112 8.65 11.72 12.52
N LEU A 113 8.13 12.83 13.03
CA LEU A 113 8.70 14.18 12.79
C LEU A 113 9.97 14.38 13.60
N ASP A 114 9.99 13.84 14.83
CA ASP A 114 11.11 13.81 15.75
C ASP A 114 11.11 12.48 16.55
N GLU A 115 11.91 12.35 17.59
CA GLU A 115 12.04 11.11 18.38
C GLU A 115 10.76 10.67 19.09
N GLN A 116 9.78 11.57 19.28
CA GLN A 116 8.57 11.32 20.10
C GLN A 116 7.26 11.61 19.36
N THR A 117 7.30 12.48 18.34
CA THR A 117 6.09 13.01 17.68
C THR A 117 5.90 12.34 16.33
N ARG A 118 4.80 11.64 16.15
CA ARG A 118 4.40 11.12 14.84
C ARG A 118 3.72 12.21 14.00
N VAL A 119 3.73 12.06 12.71
CA VAL A 119 3.01 12.97 11.77
C VAL A 119 1.54 13.09 12.13
N ILE A 120 0.87 12.00 12.53
CA ILE A 120 -0.55 11.98 12.93
C ILE A 120 -0.82 12.82 14.20
N ASP A 121 0.18 13.00 15.06
CA ASP A 121 0.06 13.74 16.33
C ASP A 121 0.37 15.24 16.14
N SER A 122 0.76 15.65 14.93
CA SER A 122 1.00 17.05 14.61
C SER A 122 -0.30 17.86 14.68
N PRO A 123 -0.27 19.08 15.27
CA PRO A 123 -1.43 19.97 15.26
C PRO A 123 -1.94 20.35 13.86
N SER A 124 -1.11 20.19 12.83
CA SER A 124 -1.46 20.45 11.43
C SER A 124 -2.04 19.24 10.71
N PHE A 125 -2.17 18.08 11.37
CA PHE A 125 -2.72 16.88 10.74
C PHE A 125 -4.23 17.06 10.48
N PRO A 126 -4.74 16.81 9.25
CA PRO A 126 -6.15 17.03 8.93
C PRO A 126 -7.06 16.06 9.70
N GLU A 127 -8.01 16.61 10.47
CA GLU A 127 -8.94 15.81 11.29
C GLU A 127 -9.82 14.87 10.46
N GLU A 128 -10.14 15.23 9.21
CA GLU A 128 -11.02 14.48 8.32
C GLU A 128 -10.43 13.11 7.93
N ILE A 129 -9.10 13.02 7.85
CA ILE A 129 -8.42 11.78 7.47
C ILE A 129 -7.82 11.04 8.68
N LYS A 130 -7.88 11.64 9.86
CA LYS A 130 -7.26 11.11 11.09
C LYS A 130 -7.74 9.71 11.46
N PRO A 131 -9.06 9.38 11.41
CA PRO A 131 -9.50 8.01 11.71
C PRO A 131 -8.88 6.94 10.81
N GLY A 132 -8.81 7.20 9.51
CA GLY A 132 -8.17 6.27 8.56
C GLY A 132 -6.65 6.16 8.76
N ALA A 133 -5.98 7.28 9.07
CA ALA A 133 -4.56 7.29 9.38
C ALA A 133 -4.25 6.54 10.69
N GLN A 134 -5.12 6.67 11.69
CA GLN A 134 -5.00 5.96 12.96
C GLN A 134 -5.19 4.46 12.79
N ALA A 135 -6.15 4.04 11.97
CA ALA A 135 -6.34 2.63 11.62
C ALA A 135 -5.11 2.03 10.92
N ALA A 136 -4.50 2.78 9.98
CA ALA A 136 -3.29 2.34 9.31
C ALA A 136 -2.09 2.24 10.26
N LEU A 137 -1.98 3.16 11.22
CA LEU A 137 -0.97 3.12 12.27
C LEU A 137 -1.15 1.91 13.19
N GLU A 138 -2.36 1.66 13.69
CA GLU A 138 -2.65 0.49 14.52
C GLU A 138 -2.38 -0.82 13.77
N TYR A 139 -2.68 -0.84 12.47
CA TYR A 139 -2.37 -2.02 11.67
C TYR A 139 -0.86 -2.26 11.52
N LEU A 140 -0.05 -1.21 11.43
CA LEU A 140 1.41 -1.35 11.48
C LEU A 140 1.86 -1.96 12.83
N GLU A 141 1.25 -1.57 13.94
CA GLU A 141 1.54 -2.15 15.25
C GLU A 141 1.19 -3.65 15.31
N ILE A 142 0.08 -4.05 14.69
CA ILE A 142 -0.29 -5.45 14.53
C ILE A 142 0.72 -6.22 13.67
N LEU A 143 1.22 -5.61 12.60
CA LEU A 143 2.23 -6.23 11.75
C LEU A 143 3.58 -6.41 12.46
N ASN A 144 3.93 -5.55 13.41
CA ASN A 144 5.16 -5.73 14.20
C ASN A 144 5.20 -7.05 14.97
N ASP A 145 4.03 -7.59 15.34
CA ASP A 145 3.90 -8.89 16.00
C ASP A 145 3.77 -10.07 15.02
N GLU A 146 3.66 -9.78 13.71
CA GLU A 146 3.51 -10.80 12.66
C GLU A 146 4.85 -11.45 12.31
N ASN A 147 4.95 -12.76 12.50
CA ASN A 147 6.19 -13.51 12.32
C ASN A 147 6.12 -14.60 11.22
N GLN A 148 4.94 -14.82 10.63
CA GLN A 148 4.76 -15.83 9.58
C GLN A 148 4.92 -15.25 8.17
N LEU A 149 4.76 -13.92 8.02
CA LEU A 149 4.90 -13.20 6.76
C LEU A 149 6.19 -12.40 6.70
N ASP A 150 6.73 -12.29 5.53
CA ASP A 150 7.77 -11.31 5.19
C ASP A 150 7.05 -10.02 4.73
N TRP A 151 6.51 -9.31 5.73
CA TRP A 151 5.73 -8.12 5.50
C TRP A 151 6.61 -6.88 5.31
N GLU A 152 6.11 -5.96 4.54
CA GLU A 152 6.70 -4.65 4.29
C GLU A 152 5.58 -3.61 4.39
N PHE A 153 5.83 -2.50 5.08
CA PHE A 153 4.83 -1.43 5.26
C PHE A 153 5.36 -0.14 4.66
N PHE A 154 4.80 0.28 3.54
CA PHE A 154 5.17 1.53 2.90
C PHE A 154 4.36 2.69 3.47
N SER A 155 5.03 3.63 4.13
CA SER A 155 4.47 4.90 4.56
C SER A 155 4.78 5.96 3.51
N PRO A 156 3.79 6.47 2.75
CA PRO A 156 4.04 7.44 1.69
C PRO A 156 4.56 8.78 2.23
N ALA A 157 5.06 9.62 1.35
CA ALA A 157 5.38 11.01 1.67
C ALA A 157 4.14 11.76 2.19
N ILE A 158 4.32 12.76 3.04
CA ILE A 158 3.23 13.55 3.63
C ILE A 158 2.36 14.16 2.53
N GLU A 159 2.99 14.69 1.49
CA GLU A 159 2.32 15.27 0.33
C GLU A 159 2.26 14.25 -0.83
N MET A 160 1.52 13.16 -0.61
CA MET A 160 1.16 12.19 -1.64
C MET A 160 -0.36 12.15 -1.79
N HIS A 161 -0.88 12.90 -2.75
CA HIS A 161 -2.32 13.06 -3.01
C HIS A 161 -2.57 13.35 -4.51
N GLN A 162 -3.81 13.48 -4.91
CA GLN A 162 -4.17 13.75 -6.32
C GLN A 162 -3.51 15.02 -6.88
N GLY A 163 -3.32 16.07 -6.06
CA GLY A 163 -2.67 17.30 -6.47
C GLY A 163 -1.15 17.19 -6.73
N THR A 164 -0.50 16.11 -6.29
CA THR A 164 0.91 15.82 -6.54
C THR A 164 1.12 14.73 -7.59
N SER A 165 0.05 14.30 -8.25
CA SER A 165 0.08 13.29 -9.32
C SER A 165 0.38 13.91 -10.70
N GLY A 166 0.63 13.05 -11.68
CA GLY A 166 0.82 13.44 -13.09
C GLY A 166 2.27 13.44 -13.56
N THR A 167 3.22 13.20 -12.69
CA THR A 167 4.65 13.17 -13.04
C THR A 167 5.31 11.90 -12.54
N ARG A 168 5.84 11.11 -13.49
CA ARG A 168 6.70 9.97 -13.21
C ARG A 168 8.15 10.36 -13.51
N THR A 169 8.93 10.59 -12.45
CA THR A 169 10.35 10.94 -12.59
C THR A 169 11.24 9.69 -12.58
N GLY A 170 10.83 8.65 -11.87
CA GLY A 170 11.65 7.47 -11.59
C GLY A 170 12.79 7.72 -10.61
N ASN A 171 12.88 8.91 -10.03
CA ASN A 171 13.91 9.29 -9.06
C ASN A 171 13.28 9.54 -7.69
N TYR A 172 13.85 8.92 -6.67
CA TYR A 172 13.39 9.05 -5.30
C TYR A 172 14.54 8.70 -4.33
N LYS A 173 14.38 9.11 -3.08
CA LYS A 173 15.22 8.67 -1.96
C LYS A 173 14.40 7.78 -1.06
N LEU A 174 15.02 6.74 -0.52
CA LEU A 174 14.41 5.85 0.48
C LEU A 174 14.70 6.36 1.88
N GLY A 175 13.74 6.14 2.79
CA GLY A 175 13.86 6.38 4.22
C GLY A 175 13.19 5.26 5.01
N LEU A 176 13.27 5.32 6.34
CA LEU A 176 12.66 4.33 7.24
C LEU A 176 11.56 4.96 8.08
N ASP A 177 11.95 5.64 9.14
CA ASP A 177 11.04 6.06 10.20
C ASP A 177 10.65 7.54 10.12
N HIS A 178 11.41 8.33 9.38
CA HIS A 178 11.20 9.76 9.23
C HIS A 178 10.82 10.10 7.78
N PRO A 179 9.99 11.14 7.56
CA PRO A 179 9.71 11.62 6.21
C PRO A 179 10.98 11.97 5.46
N VAL A 180 11.08 11.50 4.21
CA VAL A 180 12.12 11.98 3.30
C VAL A 180 11.69 13.36 2.81
N VAL A 181 12.59 14.33 2.89
CA VAL A 181 12.32 15.71 2.49
C VAL A 181 13.25 16.16 1.36
N ASN A 182 12.73 16.99 0.50
CA ASN A 182 13.47 17.65 -0.56
C ASN A 182 14.25 18.86 -0.02
N ASN A 183 14.96 19.58 -0.89
CA ASN A 183 15.75 20.76 -0.52
C ASN A 183 14.92 21.94 0.04
N GLU A 184 13.61 21.91 -0.16
CA GLU A 184 12.67 22.90 0.38
C GLU A 184 12.05 22.47 1.73
N GLY A 185 12.48 21.33 2.27
CA GLY A 185 11.98 20.76 3.53
C GLY A 185 10.60 20.09 3.39
N ARG A 186 10.12 19.84 2.17
CA ARG A 186 8.82 19.22 1.91
C ARG A 186 8.96 17.71 1.70
N SER A 187 8.13 16.93 2.37
CA SER A 187 8.00 15.49 2.11
C SER A 187 6.94 15.26 1.04
N ILE A 188 7.39 15.11 -0.20
CA ILE A 188 6.54 15.01 -1.38
C ILE A 188 6.97 13.85 -2.28
N LEU A 189 6.00 13.14 -2.85
CA LEU A 189 6.20 12.10 -3.86
C LEU A 189 4.93 11.96 -4.70
N SER A 190 5.05 11.86 -6.02
CA SER A 190 3.92 11.57 -6.90
C SER A 190 3.45 10.12 -6.74
N VAL A 191 2.18 9.85 -7.02
CA VAL A 191 1.66 8.47 -6.98
C VAL A 191 2.33 7.58 -8.03
N GLU A 192 2.76 8.16 -9.15
CA GLU A 192 3.50 7.48 -10.21
C GLU A 192 4.88 7.02 -9.69
N ASP A 193 5.56 7.85 -8.89
CA ASP A 193 6.84 7.47 -8.31
C ASP A 193 6.66 6.58 -7.07
N VAL A 194 5.56 6.66 -6.34
CA VAL A 194 5.16 5.59 -5.39
C VAL A 194 5.08 4.25 -6.09
N ALA A 195 4.47 4.21 -7.28
CA ALA A 195 4.39 2.98 -8.06
C ALA A 195 5.77 2.46 -8.48
N VAL A 196 6.71 3.35 -8.84
CA VAL A 196 8.11 2.97 -9.11
C VAL A 196 8.77 2.39 -7.87
N VAL A 197 8.64 3.05 -6.70
CA VAL A 197 9.18 2.58 -5.41
C VAL A 197 8.69 1.16 -5.09
N ILE A 198 7.38 0.93 -5.20
CA ILE A 198 6.78 -0.37 -4.90
C ILE A 198 7.19 -1.43 -5.93
N ALA A 199 7.27 -1.08 -7.21
CA ALA A 199 7.74 -2.00 -8.24
C ALA A 199 9.21 -2.39 -8.04
N ASP A 200 10.06 -1.42 -7.67
CA ASP A 200 11.45 -1.67 -7.31
C ASP A 200 11.55 -2.59 -6.09
N GLU A 201 10.69 -2.39 -5.08
CA GLU A 201 10.68 -3.24 -3.90
C GLU A 201 10.19 -4.67 -4.23
N VAL A 202 9.18 -4.81 -5.08
CA VAL A 202 8.76 -6.13 -5.61
C VAL A 202 9.95 -6.87 -6.22
N GLU A 203 10.80 -6.19 -6.98
CA GLU A 203 11.94 -6.78 -7.69
C GLU A 203 13.17 -7.02 -6.80
N LYS A 204 13.44 -6.12 -5.84
CA LYS A 204 14.70 -6.09 -5.06
C LYS A 204 14.58 -6.70 -3.67
N GLN A 205 13.40 -6.61 -3.04
CA GLN A 205 13.14 -7.07 -1.65
C GLN A 205 14.16 -6.52 -0.64
N ASN A 206 14.24 -5.20 -0.54
CA ASN A 206 15.18 -4.53 0.37
C ASN A 206 14.70 -4.51 1.83
N PHE A 207 13.38 -4.56 2.03
CA PHE A 207 12.77 -4.42 3.35
C PHE A 207 11.98 -5.68 3.70
N THR A 208 12.30 -6.27 4.84
CA THR A 208 11.57 -7.43 5.37
C THR A 208 11.22 -7.16 6.82
N ARG A 209 9.96 -7.31 7.18
CA ARG A 209 9.40 -7.07 8.52
C ARG A 209 9.74 -5.68 9.05
N ARG A 210 9.56 -4.69 8.18
CA ARG A 210 9.79 -3.31 8.57
C ARG A 210 8.98 -2.31 7.76
N ARG A 211 8.84 -1.13 8.33
CA ARG A 211 8.34 0.05 7.64
C ARG A 211 9.45 0.67 6.81
N PHE A 212 9.06 1.28 5.67
CA PHE A 212 9.92 2.14 4.87
C PHE A 212 9.09 3.27 4.24
N THR A 213 9.77 4.28 3.75
CA THR A 213 9.18 5.44 3.08
C THR A 213 10.04 5.89 1.92
N ALA A 214 9.51 6.80 1.12
CA ALA A 214 10.25 7.45 0.04
C ALA A 214 9.77 8.89 -0.18
N GLY A 215 10.64 9.72 -0.74
CA GLY A 215 10.37 11.09 -1.13
C GLY A 215 11.41 11.61 -2.11
N TYR A 216 11.24 12.83 -2.63
CA TYR A 216 12.21 13.49 -3.52
C TYR A 216 13.42 14.06 -2.79
#